data_5dea0e917a5fac5560e902af24f2cca4
#
_entry.id   5dea0e917a5fac5560e902af24f2cca4
#
_cell.length_a   1.000
_cell.length_b   1.000
_cell.length_c   1.000
_cell.angle_alpha   90.00
_cell.angle_beta   90.00
_cell.angle_gamma   90.00
#
_symmetry.space_group_name_H-M   'P 1'
#
loop_
_entity.id
_entity.type
_entity.pdbx_description
1 polymer ?
#
loop_
_entity_poly.entity_id
_entity_poly.type
_entity_poly.pdbx_seq_one_letter_code
_entity_poly.pdbx_strand_id
1 'polypeptide(L)'
;MLHIDLATAKRLVNEAVTEKGKNYIYPFNACVYAVEADTMYSYVDDDGSLQGDAVTTEDAPACIVGVALYKGGVPLRWLLRNAYKGDAPDILCEAEDFGLLTFDEDVVKWLTCVQIRQDQGVSWGEAVQYANRQESDGYPEI
;
A
#
# COMPACT_ATOMS: atom_id res chain seq x y z
N MET A 1 18.54 4.65 -9.69
CA MET A 1 17.77 4.66 -8.44
C MET A 1 16.41 5.29 -8.67
N LEU A 2 15.37 4.68 -8.13
CA LEU A 2 14.02 5.22 -8.25
C LEU A 2 13.86 6.48 -7.39
N HIS A 3 13.35 7.57 -8.01
CA HIS A 3 12.93 8.74 -7.24
C HIS A 3 11.41 8.84 -7.30
N ILE A 4 10.77 8.93 -6.14
CA ILE A 4 9.32 9.02 -6.01
C ILE A 4 8.94 10.46 -5.67
N ASP A 5 8.43 11.19 -6.66
CA ASP A 5 7.71 12.43 -6.42
C ASP A 5 6.21 12.13 -6.25
N LEU A 6 5.41 13.13 -5.95
CA LEU A 6 3.98 12.92 -5.70
C LEU A 6 3.26 12.38 -6.95
N ALA A 7 3.60 12.86 -8.14
CA ALA A 7 3.02 12.36 -9.38
C ALA A 7 3.35 10.89 -9.59
N THR A 8 4.58 10.47 -9.31
CA THR A 8 5.01 9.08 -9.39
C THR A 8 4.27 8.22 -8.37
N ALA A 9 4.15 8.68 -7.12
CA ALA A 9 3.43 7.96 -6.08
C ALA A 9 1.96 7.73 -6.48
N LYS A 10 1.30 8.76 -6.97
CA LYS A 10 -0.09 8.65 -7.44
C LYS A 10 -0.23 7.67 -8.59
N ARG A 11 0.70 7.71 -9.55
CA ARG A 11 0.70 6.79 -10.68
C ARG A 11 0.85 5.34 -10.21
N LEU A 12 1.81 5.07 -9.33
CA LEU A 12 2.05 3.71 -8.84
C LEU A 12 0.87 3.18 -8.02
N VAL A 13 0.27 4.02 -7.18
CA VAL A 13 -0.92 3.64 -6.41
C VAL A 13 -2.11 3.42 -7.34
N ASN A 14 -2.30 4.26 -8.37
CA ASN A 14 -3.37 4.06 -9.35
C ASN A 14 -3.18 2.76 -10.14
N GLU A 15 -1.95 2.38 -10.46
CA GLU A 15 -1.67 1.07 -11.06
C GLU A 15 -2.07 -0.08 -10.12
N ALA A 16 -1.78 0.06 -8.82
CA ALA A 16 -2.20 -0.92 -7.82
C ALA A 16 -3.72 -1.05 -7.75
N VAL A 17 -4.42 0.08 -7.70
CA VAL A 17 -5.89 0.12 -7.67
C VAL A 17 -6.47 -0.51 -8.94
N THR A 18 -5.91 -0.21 -10.10
CA THR A 18 -6.35 -0.77 -11.37
C THR A 18 -6.21 -2.29 -11.40
N GLU A 19 -5.10 -2.80 -10.87
CA GLU A 19 -4.86 -4.24 -10.84
C GLU A 19 -5.85 -4.99 -9.94
N LYS A 20 -6.14 -4.45 -8.76
CA LYS A 20 -7.02 -5.11 -7.78
C LYS A 20 -8.48 -4.71 -7.93
N GLY A 21 -8.77 -3.58 -8.55
CA GLY A 21 -10.10 -3.02 -8.66
C GLY A 21 -10.34 -1.94 -7.59
N LYS A 22 -11.08 -0.90 -7.96
CA LYS A 22 -11.36 0.23 -7.05
C LYS A 22 -12.13 -0.16 -5.79
N ASN A 23 -12.87 -1.27 -5.83
CA ASN A 23 -13.66 -1.77 -4.71
C ASN A 23 -12.90 -2.79 -3.85
N TYR A 24 -11.64 -3.07 -4.19
CA TYR A 24 -10.84 -4.03 -3.45
C TYR A 24 -10.64 -3.57 -2.01
N ILE A 25 -10.92 -4.48 -1.07
CA ILE A 25 -10.71 -4.27 0.36
C ILE A 25 -9.55 -5.17 0.80
N TYR A 26 -8.54 -4.56 1.38
CA TYR A 26 -7.35 -5.26 1.85
C TYR A 26 -7.74 -6.30 2.92
N PRO A 27 -7.42 -7.60 2.72
CA PRO A 27 -7.96 -8.66 3.57
C PRO A 27 -7.12 -9.03 4.79
N PHE A 28 -5.91 -8.48 4.92
CA PHE A 28 -5.02 -8.86 6.02
C PHE A 28 -5.25 -7.98 7.25
N ASN A 29 -5.03 -8.54 8.45
CA ASN A 29 -5.33 -7.86 9.72
C ASN A 29 -4.29 -6.80 10.11
N ALA A 30 -3.11 -6.83 9.52
CA ALA A 30 -2.03 -5.90 9.81
C ALA A 30 -1.49 -5.32 8.51
N CYS A 31 -0.86 -4.15 8.58
CA CYS A 31 -0.18 -3.61 7.42
C CYS A 31 1.03 -4.48 7.09
N VAL A 32 0.94 -5.22 6.00
CA VAL A 32 1.98 -6.13 5.54
C VAL A 32 2.35 -5.74 4.11
N TYR A 33 3.61 -5.42 3.88
CA TYR A 33 4.05 -4.93 2.56
C TYR A 33 4.15 -6.04 1.53
N ALA A 34 4.40 -7.28 1.96
CA ALA A 34 4.38 -8.45 1.09
C ALA A 34 4.06 -9.69 1.93
N VAL A 35 3.54 -10.72 1.28
CA VAL A 35 3.20 -11.99 1.92
C VAL A 35 3.84 -13.13 1.16
N GLU A 36 4.24 -14.17 1.90
CA GLU A 36 4.76 -15.39 1.32
C GLU A 36 3.63 -16.28 0.81
N ALA A 37 3.96 -17.19 -0.11
CA ALA A 37 3.04 -18.22 -0.55
C ALA A 37 2.48 -18.99 0.65
N ASP A 38 1.26 -19.49 0.52
CA ASP A 38 0.54 -20.23 1.55
C ASP A 38 0.14 -19.39 2.79
N THR A 39 0.13 -18.06 2.66
CA THR A 39 -0.40 -17.18 3.70
C THR A 39 -1.93 -17.21 3.67
N MET A 40 -2.56 -17.54 4.81
CA MET A 40 -4.02 -17.56 4.93
C MET A 40 -4.57 -16.16 5.18
N TYR A 41 -5.72 -15.88 4.60
CA TYR A 41 -6.43 -14.62 4.83
C TYR A 41 -7.95 -14.81 4.68
N SER A 42 -8.72 -13.99 5.39
CA SER A 42 -10.17 -13.93 5.22
C SER A 42 -10.48 -12.78 4.27
N TYR A 43 -11.43 -12.96 3.36
CA TYR A 43 -11.76 -11.91 2.40
C TYR A 43 -13.25 -11.60 2.42
N VAL A 44 -13.58 -10.37 2.00
CA VAL A 44 -14.94 -9.89 1.86
C VAL A 44 -15.21 -9.55 0.41
N ASP A 45 -16.48 -9.68 -0.01
CA ASP A 45 -16.90 -9.28 -1.35
C ASP A 45 -17.23 -7.78 -1.39
N ASP A 46 -17.70 -7.31 -2.56
CA ASP A 46 -17.99 -5.90 -2.81
C ASP A 46 -19.06 -5.32 -1.88
N ASP A 47 -19.95 -6.13 -1.32
CA ASP A 47 -20.99 -5.67 -0.40
C ASP A 47 -20.61 -5.81 1.07
N GLY A 48 -19.38 -6.22 1.36
CA GLY A 48 -18.87 -6.33 2.71
C GLY A 48 -19.13 -7.66 3.38
N SER A 49 -19.72 -8.63 2.69
CA SER A 49 -19.99 -9.96 3.24
C SER A 49 -18.70 -10.79 3.33
N LEU A 50 -18.48 -11.44 4.47
CA LEU A 50 -17.34 -12.34 4.67
C LEU A 50 -17.50 -13.56 3.77
N GLN A 51 -16.54 -13.80 2.90
CA GLN A 51 -16.56 -14.92 1.95
C GLN A 51 -15.79 -16.15 2.41
N GLY A 52 -15.11 -16.05 3.56
CA GLY A 52 -14.36 -17.15 4.12
C GLY A 52 -12.84 -16.95 3.98
N ASP A 53 -12.10 -18.05 4.09
CA ASP A 53 -10.65 -18.02 4.09
C ASP A 53 -10.11 -18.40 2.72
N ALA A 54 -8.99 -17.76 2.35
CA ALA A 54 -8.25 -18.07 1.16
C ALA A 54 -6.77 -18.19 1.50
N VAL A 55 -5.99 -18.74 0.58
CA VAL A 55 -4.55 -18.93 0.75
C VAL A 55 -3.85 -18.33 -0.46
N THR A 56 -2.77 -17.58 -0.21
CA THR A 56 -1.96 -17.07 -1.31
C THR A 56 -1.24 -18.22 -2.01
N THR A 57 -1.17 -18.17 -3.33
CA THR A 57 -0.56 -19.23 -4.13
C THR A 57 0.92 -18.97 -4.39
N GLU A 58 1.38 -17.74 -4.26
CA GLU A 58 2.76 -17.34 -4.50
C GLU A 58 3.13 -16.13 -3.63
N ASP A 59 4.41 -15.86 -3.50
CA ASP A 59 4.89 -14.63 -2.86
C ASP A 59 4.38 -13.43 -3.64
N ALA A 60 3.88 -12.41 -2.94
CA ALA A 60 3.27 -11.26 -3.60
C ALA A 60 3.32 -10.01 -2.72
N PRO A 61 3.34 -8.81 -3.32
CA PRO A 61 3.10 -7.59 -2.54
C PRO A 61 1.66 -7.59 -2.03
N ALA A 62 1.41 -7.00 -0.87
CA ALA A 62 0.12 -7.16 -0.21
C ALA A 62 -0.64 -5.84 0.01
N CYS A 63 -0.16 -4.94 0.88
CA CYS A 63 -0.86 -3.69 1.12
C CYS A 63 -0.68 -2.72 -0.06
N ILE A 64 -1.50 -1.67 -0.10
CA ILE A 64 -1.49 -0.73 -1.22
C ILE A 64 -0.11 -0.07 -1.43
N VAL A 65 0.59 0.26 -0.33
CA VAL A 65 1.95 0.82 -0.42
C VAL A 65 2.93 -0.23 -0.93
N GLY A 66 2.83 -1.47 -0.46
CA GLY A 66 3.67 -2.58 -0.92
C GLY A 66 3.50 -2.85 -2.41
N VAL A 67 2.26 -2.89 -2.89
CA VAL A 67 1.98 -3.08 -4.32
C VAL A 67 2.54 -1.92 -5.13
N ALA A 68 2.35 -0.67 -4.67
CA ALA A 68 2.86 0.51 -5.36
C ALA A 68 4.39 0.49 -5.45
N LEU A 69 5.08 0.19 -4.36
CA LEU A 69 6.55 0.10 -4.35
C LEU A 69 7.06 -1.01 -5.28
N TYR A 70 6.38 -2.16 -5.28
CA TYR A 70 6.73 -3.26 -6.18
C TYR A 70 6.60 -2.84 -7.65
N LYS A 71 5.51 -2.15 -8.00
CA LYS A 71 5.31 -1.63 -9.36
C LYS A 71 6.35 -0.59 -9.74
N GLY A 72 6.90 0.13 -8.77
CA GLY A 72 7.98 1.09 -8.98
C GLY A 72 9.36 0.46 -9.13
N GLY A 73 9.47 -0.86 -8.92
CA GLY A 73 10.73 -1.57 -9.09
C GLY A 73 11.42 -2.00 -7.80
N VAL A 74 10.79 -1.79 -6.64
CA VAL A 74 11.34 -2.30 -5.37
C VAL A 74 11.25 -3.82 -5.38
N PRO A 75 12.36 -4.54 -5.11
CA PRO A 75 12.35 -6.01 -5.20
C PRO A 75 11.40 -6.68 -4.22
N LEU A 76 10.65 -7.67 -4.68
CA LEU A 76 9.72 -8.40 -3.82
C LEU A 76 10.43 -9.05 -2.63
N ARG A 77 11.63 -9.59 -2.84
CA ARG A 77 12.44 -10.18 -1.75
C ARG A 77 12.70 -9.17 -0.64
N TRP A 78 13.00 -7.92 -1.00
CA TRP A 78 13.24 -6.87 -0.02
C TRP A 78 11.94 -6.54 0.74
N LEU A 79 10.82 -6.46 0.03
CA LEU A 79 9.51 -6.21 0.67
C LEU A 79 9.13 -7.33 1.64
N LEU A 80 9.43 -8.60 1.29
CA LEU A 80 9.19 -9.73 2.18
C LEU A 80 10.03 -9.63 3.47
N ARG A 81 11.29 -9.24 3.35
CA ARG A 81 12.17 -9.06 4.52
C ARG A 81 11.73 -7.92 5.42
N ASN A 82 11.04 -6.94 4.87
CA ASN A 82 10.58 -5.74 5.58
C ASN A 82 9.05 -5.71 5.67
N ALA A 83 8.40 -6.87 5.61
CA ALA A 83 6.94 -6.97 5.49
C ALA A 83 6.19 -6.28 6.63
N TYR A 84 6.77 -6.24 7.82
CA TYR A 84 6.14 -5.66 9.01
C TYR A 84 6.84 -4.38 9.49
N LYS A 85 7.42 -3.62 8.59
CA LYS A 85 8.31 -2.49 8.93
C LYS A 85 7.59 -1.24 9.47
N GLY A 86 6.34 -1.32 9.81
CA GLY A 86 5.59 -0.17 10.34
C GLY A 86 4.78 0.53 9.25
N ASP A 87 4.58 1.83 9.41
CA ASP A 87 3.76 2.63 8.50
C ASP A 87 4.55 3.11 7.27
N ALA A 88 3.86 3.81 6.34
CA ALA A 88 4.48 4.29 5.11
C ALA A 88 5.78 5.07 5.34
N PRO A 89 5.88 5.99 6.32
CA PRO A 89 7.15 6.67 6.57
C PRO A 89 8.30 5.70 6.89
N ASP A 90 8.01 4.65 7.66
CA ASP A 90 9.02 3.70 8.09
C ASP A 90 9.57 2.89 6.93
N ILE A 91 8.71 2.37 6.06
CA ILE A 91 9.15 1.57 4.91
C ILE A 91 9.88 2.44 3.88
N LEU A 92 9.44 3.68 3.69
CA LEU A 92 10.10 4.61 2.76
C LEU A 92 11.51 4.97 3.25
N CYS A 93 11.66 5.28 4.54
CA CYS A 93 12.97 5.59 5.11
C CYS A 93 13.91 4.38 5.05
N GLU A 94 13.40 3.18 5.32
CA GLU A 94 14.20 1.95 5.23
C GLU A 94 14.66 1.71 3.79
N ALA A 95 13.78 1.90 2.81
CA ALA A 95 14.13 1.74 1.41
C ALA A 95 15.17 2.78 0.96
N GLU A 96 15.06 4.00 1.43
CA GLU A 96 16.04 5.05 1.15
C GLU A 96 17.40 4.72 1.77
N ASP A 97 17.41 4.28 3.03
CA ASP A 97 18.64 3.89 3.73
C ASP A 97 19.33 2.71 3.05
N PHE A 98 18.56 1.80 2.48
CA PHE A 98 19.09 0.66 1.75
C PHE A 98 19.56 1.03 0.33
N GLY A 99 19.25 2.23 -0.14
CA GLY A 99 19.68 2.68 -1.47
C GLY A 99 18.76 2.30 -2.61
N LEU A 100 17.51 1.91 -2.33
CA LEU A 100 16.56 1.48 -3.36
C LEU A 100 15.84 2.67 -4.02
N LEU A 101 15.59 3.73 -3.26
CA LEU A 101 14.82 4.88 -3.74
C LEU A 101 15.15 6.14 -2.96
N THR A 102 14.70 7.26 -3.50
CA THR A 102 14.57 8.53 -2.78
C THR A 102 13.13 9.01 -2.95
N PHE A 103 12.67 9.93 -2.12
CA PHE A 103 11.30 10.42 -2.18
C PHE A 103 11.19 11.86 -1.68
N ASP A 104 10.16 12.56 -2.17
CA ASP A 104 9.82 13.91 -1.72
C ASP A 104 8.96 13.84 -0.44
N GLU A 105 9.00 14.88 0.37
CA GLU A 105 8.31 14.91 1.66
C GLU A 105 6.78 14.78 1.53
N ASP A 106 6.19 15.38 0.50
CA ASP A 106 4.74 15.32 0.27
C ASP A 106 4.25 13.91 -0.06
N VAL A 107 5.12 13.06 -0.59
CA VAL A 107 4.82 11.63 -0.84
C VAL A 107 4.51 10.92 0.46
N VAL A 108 5.27 11.18 1.52
CA VAL A 108 5.07 10.56 2.83
C VAL A 108 3.68 10.85 3.36
N LYS A 109 3.25 12.11 3.28
CA LYS A 109 1.93 12.52 3.77
C LYS A 109 0.81 11.87 2.98
N TRP A 110 0.92 11.88 1.67
CA TRP A 110 -0.11 11.32 0.79
C TRP A 110 -0.23 9.80 0.95
N LEU A 111 0.88 9.08 0.95
CA LEU A 111 0.88 7.63 1.13
C LEU A 111 0.39 7.22 2.52
N THR A 112 0.72 7.99 3.56
CA THR A 112 0.23 7.74 4.90
C THR A 112 -1.30 7.84 4.95
N CYS A 113 -1.88 8.84 4.28
CA CYS A 113 -3.34 8.98 4.21
C CYS A 113 -3.98 7.78 3.50
N VAL A 114 -3.40 7.33 2.39
CA VAL A 114 -3.88 6.15 1.67
C VAL A 114 -3.85 4.91 2.57
N GLN A 115 -2.72 4.70 3.25
CA GLN A 115 -2.51 3.51 4.08
C GLN A 115 -3.44 3.48 5.29
N ILE A 116 -3.63 4.61 5.97
CA ILE A 116 -4.53 4.70 7.13
C ILE A 116 -5.93 4.27 6.76
N ARG A 117 -6.44 4.74 5.62
CA ARG A 117 -7.79 4.39 5.19
C ARG A 117 -7.91 2.93 4.77
N GLN A 118 -6.90 2.41 4.07
CA GLN A 118 -6.86 0.98 3.78
C GLN A 118 -6.94 0.16 5.07
N ASP A 119 -6.16 0.54 6.08
CA ASP A 119 -6.11 -0.19 7.35
C ASP A 119 -7.43 -0.10 8.12
N GLN A 120 -8.26 0.91 7.84
CA GLN A 120 -9.59 1.06 8.41
C GLN A 120 -10.66 0.22 7.68
N GLY A 121 -10.27 -0.53 6.67
CA GLY A 121 -11.18 -1.44 5.96
C GLY A 121 -11.97 -0.81 4.82
N VAL A 122 -11.62 0.39 4.38
CA VAL A 122 -12.26 0.98 3.21
C VAL A 122 -11.62 0.44 1.93
N SER A 123 -12.35 0.55 0.80
CA SER A 123 -11.81 0.13 -0.49
C SER A 123 -10.60 0.97 -0.88
N TRP A 124 -9.73 0.39 -1.71
CA TRP A 124 -8.56 1.11 -2.20
C TRP A 124 -8.92 2.36 -3.01
N GLY A 125 -10.01 2.30 -3.80
CA GLY A 125 -10.49 3.48 -4.51
C GLY A 125 -10.87 4.62 -3.57
N GLU A 126 -11.58 4.31 -2.47
CA GLU A 126 -11.95 5.30 -1.47
C GLU A 126 -10.74 5.82 -0.69
N ALA A 127 -9.77 4.96 -0.41
CA ALA A 127 -8.53 5.37 0.26
C ALA A 127 -7.79 6.42 -0.55
N VAL A 128 -7.70 6.24 -1.86
CA VAL A 128 -7.06 7.21 -2.77
C VAL A 128 -7.86 8.52 -2.81
N GLN A 129 -9.18 8.44 -2.91
CA GLN A 129 -10.03 9.64 -2.90
C GLN A 129 -9.86 10.44 -1.60
N TYR A 130 -9.79 9.76 -0.48
CA TYR A 130 -9.52 10.41 0.81
C TYR A 130 -8.17 11.13 0.81
N ALA A 131 -7.11 10.47 0.36
CA ALA A 131 -5.78 11.09 0.31
C ALA A 131 -5.76 12.32 -0.60
N ASN A 132 -6.45 12.25 -1.74
CA ASN A 132 -6.55 13.39 -2.66
C ASN A 132 -7.30 14.57 -2.03
N ARG A 133 -8.35 14.30 -1.25
CA ARG A 133 -9.07 15.38 -0.53
C ARG A 133 -8.19 16.00 0.55
N GLN A 134 -7.41 15.19 1.28
CA GLN A 134 -6.50 15.71 2.30
C GLN A 134 -5.38 16.56 1.69
N GLU A 135 -4.88 16.18 0.52
CA GLU A 135 -3.92 17.00 -0.22
C GLU A 135 -4.50 18.37 -0.55
N SER A 136 -5.74 18.41 -1.07
CA SER A 136 -6.41 19.67 -1.42
C SER A 136 -6.68 20.54 -0.18
N ASP A 137 -6.96 19.92 0.96
CA ASP A 137 -7.30 20.61 2.22
C ASP A 137 -6.08 20.89 3.09
N GLY A 138 -4.88 20.50 2.66
CA GLY A 138 -3.62 20.79 3.36
C GLY A 138 -3.21 19.79 4.41
N TYR A 139 -3.75 18.59 4.42
CA TYR A 139 -3.51 17.50 5.36
C TYR A 139 -3.83 17.85 6.82
N PRO A 140 -4.42 16.93 7.61
CA PRO A 140 -4.67 17.16 9.01
C PRO A 140 -3.35 17.21 9.80
N GLU A 141 -3.31 18.04 10.82
CA GLU A 141 -2.21 17.99 11.80
C GLU A 141 -2.36 16.71 12.63
N ILE A 142 -1.27 16.02 12.78
CA ILE A 142 -1.20 14.80 13.57
C ILE A 142 -0.49 15.09 14.87
#